data_360f19db7293dec4a9d618917a09ab5e
#
_entry.id   360f19db7293dec4a9d618917a09ab5e
#
_cell.length_a   1.000
_cell.length_b   1.000
_cell.length_c   1.000
_cell.angle_alpha   90.00
_cell.angle_beta   90.00
_cell.angle_gamma   90.00
#
_symmetry.space_group_name_H-M   'P 1'
#
loop_
_entity.id
_entity.type
_entity.pdbx_description
1 polymer ?
#
loop_
_entity_poly.entity_id
_entity_poly.type
_entity_poly.pdbx_seq_one_letter_code
_entity_poly.pdbx_strand_id
1 'polypeptide(L)'
;MSVMKEGAIYDAESQSSSSKDRYPFEFLHPDGDDTMGTVLIIDDNADVRSYVKSILSPKYEVLEARDGGEGLSMAVRAVPDAIICDVMMPVMDGMECCRRLKAGVNTSHIPVMMLTAYAADDQKIEGYEAGADSYISKPFSSELLLARLDNLIEGRSRLQSIFGDSLPLAKEDISDMDRDFVGRLREVIEENIDDTSFSVETLGEKMCLSRVQLYRKTKALTGYSPNEYIRTARLKKASYLLATTDSTVSEIAYSVGFSSPSYFAKW
;
A
#
# COMPACT_ATOMS: atom_id res chain seq x y z
N MET A 1 -13.63 16.25 -73.87
CA MET A 1 -14.32 15.06 -73.32
C MET A 1 -13.65 14.79 -71.99
N SER A 2 -14.28 15.29 -70.97
CA SER A 2 -15.16 14.51 -70.07
C SER A 2 -14.31 13.66 -69.11
N VAL A 3 -14.39 13.61 -67.80
CA VAL A 3 -15.38 14.09 -66.86
C VAL A 3 -14.82 13.81 -65.45
N MET A 4 -15.06 14.74 -64.54
CA MET A 4 -15.45 14.55 -63.12
C MET A 4 -14.43 13.94 -62.14
N LYS A 5 -14.06 14.70 -61.09
CA LYS A 5 -14.78 15.02 -59.83
C LYS A 5 -14.88 13.85 -58.89
N GLU A 6 -14.42 14.01 -57.73
CA GLU A 6 -15.02 14.42 -56.45
C GLU A 6 -14.00 14.09 -55.36
N GLY A 7 -13.72 14.74 -54.36
CA GLY A 7 -14.51 15.60 -53.47
C GLY A 7 -13.98 15.32 -52.09
N ALA A 8 -13.02 16.13 -51.62
CA ALA A 8 -12.48 15.98 -50.25
C ALA A 8 -13.40 16.67 -49.28
N ILE A 9 -13.93 15.91 -48.32
CA ILE A 9 -14.60 16.44 -47.17
C ILE A 9 -13.55 16.57 -46.05
N TYR A 10 -13.32 17.80 -45.64
CA TYR A 10 -12.53 18.13 -44.45
C TYR A 10 -13.35 17.87 -43.23
N ASP A 11 -12.91 16.93 -42.39
CA ASP A 11 -13.33 16.88 -41.00
C ASP A 11 -12.26 17.52 -40.13
N ALA A 12 -12.70 18.56 -39.44
CA ALA A 12 -11.91 19.30 -38.49
C ALA A 12 -11.78 18.50 -37.21
N GLU A 13 -10.60 17.94 -36.96
CA GLU A 13 -10.26 17.38 -35.65
C GLU A 13 -10.03 18.53 -34.66
N SER A 14 -10.98 18.66 -33.76
CA SER A 14 -10.84 19.43 -32.54
C SER A 14 -9.77 18.79 -31.64
N GLN A 15 -8.62 19.44 -31.57
CA GLN A 15 -7.60 19.13 -30.57
C GLN A 15 -8.10 19.53 -29.19
N SER A 16 -8.65 18.56 -28.46
CA SER A 16 -8.77 18.66 -27.02
C SER A 16 -7.49 18.12 -26.39
N SER A 17 -6.63 19.03 -25.96
CA SER A 17 -5.47 18.72 -25.12
C SER A 17 -5.94 18.28 -23.75
N SER A 18 -6.12 16.98 -23.57
CA SER A 18 -6.18 16.34 -22.28
C SER A 18 -4.76 15.90 -21.91
N SER A 19 -4.12 16.69 -21.06
CA SER A 19 -2.91 16.27 -20.35
C SER A 19 -3.27 15.08 -19.43
N LYS A 20 -3.21 13.89 -19.99
CA LYS A 20 -3.16 12.66 -19.20
C LYS A 20 -1.79 12.64 -18.54
N ASP A 21 -1.75 12.95 -17.24
CA ASP A 21 -0.64 12.60 -16.39
C ASP A 21 -0.45 11.08 -16.50
N ARG A 22 0.46 10.67 -17.36
CA ARG A 22 0.97 9.31 -17.43
C ARG A 22 1.83 9.12 -16.20
N TYR A 23 1.22 8.61 -15.13
CA TYR A 23 2.00 7.97 -14.08
C TYR A 23 2.71 6.77 -14.68
N PRO A 24 4.02 6.63 -14.47
CA PRO A 24 4.72 5.44 -14.94
C PRO A 24 4.11 4.22 -14.25
N PHE A 25 3.55 3.33 -15.02
CA PHE A 25 2.95 2.05 -14.59
C PHE A 25 4.03 1.06 -14.08
N GLU A 26 5.28 1.52 -13.95
CA GLU A 26 6.48 0.72 -13.68
C GLU A 26 6.66 0.30 -12.22
N PHE A 27 5.82 0.77 -11.30
CA PHE A 27 5.91 0.38 -9.87
C PHE A 27 4.95 -0.73 -9.43
N LEU A 28 4.22 -1.32 -10.34
CA LEU A 28 3.50 -2.56 -10.10
C LEU A 28 4.38 -3.68 -10.65
N HIS A 29 5.15 -4.34 -9.79
CA HIS A 29 5.86 -5.55 -10.19
C HIS A 29 4.83 -6.61 -10.63
N PRO A 30 4.67 -6.89 -11.94
CA PRO A 30 4.12 -8.14 -12.36
C PRO A 30 5.23 -9.16 -12.20
N ASP A 31 4.99 -10.16 -11.40
CA ASP A 31 5.72 -11.42 -11.27
C ASP A 31 7.07 -11.49 -12.04
N GLY A 32 8.19 -11.25 -11.36
CA GLY A 32 9.48 -11.55 -11.98
C GLY A 32 10.70 -10.72 -11.59
N ASP A 33 10.61 -9.77 -10.65
CA ASP A 33 11.83 -9.10 -10.16
C ASP A 33 12.15 -9.62 -8.76
N ASP A 34 13.41 -10.05 -8.56
CA ASP A 34 13.91 -10.66 -7.31
C ASP A 34 14.00 -9.67 -6.12
N THR A 35 13.45 -8.46 -6.22
CA THR A 35 13.44 -7.48 -5.14
C THR A 35 12.36 -7.77 -4.11
N MET A 36 12.73 -7.81 -2.83
CA MET A 36 11.85 -8.13 -1.70
C MET A 36 10.93 -6.96 -1.28
N GLY A 37 10.90 -5.85 -2.01
CA GLY A 37 10.08 -4.67 -1.72
C GLY A 37 10.81 -3.35 -1.94
N THR A 38 10.12 -2.24 -1.66
CA THR A 38 10.62 -0.87 -1.85
C THR A 38 10.91 -0.22 -0.49
N VAL A 39 12.09 0.36 -0.31
CA VAL A 39 12.49 1.08 0.91
C VAL A 39 12.79 2.54 0.57
N LEU A 40 12.21 3.48 1.33
CA LEU A 40 12.49 4.90 1.21
C LEU A 40 13.51 5.33 2.27
N ILE A 41 14.61 5.96 1.83
CA ILE A 41 15.62 6.56 2.70
C ILE A 41 15.40 8.09 2.71
N ILE A 42 15.30 8.66 3.91
CA ILE A 42 15.17 10.11 4.13
C ILE A 42 16.32 10.56 5.03
N ASP A 43 17.29 11.28 4.48
CA ASP A 43 18.48 11.78 5.19
C ASP A 43 19.01 12.97 4.37
N ASP A 44 19.42 14.08 5.01
CA ASP A 44 19.94 15.24 4.29
C ASP A 44 21.39 15.02 3.78
N ASN A 45 22.11 14.10 4.39
CA ASN A 45 23.48 13.76 4.03
C ASN A 45 23.53 12.76 2.86
N ALA A 46 24.02 13.19 1.70
CA ALA A 46 24.14 12.37 0.51
C ALA A 46 25.04 11.14 0.68
N ASP A 47 26.10 11.23 1.50
CA ASP A 47 27.02 10.12 1.74
C ASP A 47 26.33 9.03 2.57
N VAL A 48 25.53 9.42 3.56
CA VAL A 48 24.71 8.48 4.35
C VAL A 48 23.68 7.80 3.48
N ARG A 49 22.95 8.55 2.64
CA ARG A 49 22.00 7.95 1.69
C ARG A 49 22.67 6.95 0.76
N SER A 50 23.81 7.33 0.16
CA SER A 50 24.58 6.45 -0.73
C SER A 50 25.07 5.18 -0.01
N TYR A 51 25.53 5.31 1.22
CA TYR A 51 25.97 4.18 2.05
C TYR A 51 24.81 3.23 2.35
N VAL A 52 23.70 3.75 2.88
CA VAL A 52 22.51 2.94 3.18
C VAL A 52 21.97 2.30 1.91
N LYS A 53 21.89 3.02 0.80
CA LYS A 53 21.49 2.48 -0.50
C LYS A 53 22.38 1.32 -0.94
N SER A 54 23.70 1.43 -0.79
CA SER A 54 24.62 0.35 -1.16
C SER A 54 24.40 -0.94 -0.36
N ILE A 55 23.94 -0.82 0.90
CA ILE A 55 23.59 -1.97 1.74
C ILE A 55 22.26 -2.60 1.29
N LEU A 56 21.28 -1.78 0.90
CA LEU A 56 19.91 -2.25 0.64
C LEU A 56 19.66 -2.71 -0.79
N SER A 57 20.33 -2.09 -1.78
CA SER A 57 20.09 -2.34 -3.21
C SER A 57 20.26 -3.79 -3.68
N PRO A 58 21.04 -4.66 -3.03
CA PRO A 58 21.06 -6.09 -3.38
C PRO A 58 19.74 -6.82 -3.10
N LYS A 59 18.87 -6.26 -2.26
CA LYS A 59 17.67 -6.94 -1.77
C LYS A 59 16.38 -6.13 -2.02
N TYR A 60 16.48 -4.81 -2.01
CA TYR A 60 15.36 -3.89 -2.06
C TYR A 60 15.49 -2.86 -3.19
N GLU A 61 14.37 -2.44 -3.75
CA GLU A 61 14.31 -1.20 -4.50
C GLU A 61 14.44 -0.01 -3.54
N VAL A 62 15.34 0.93 -3.83
CA VAL A 62 15.65 2.03 -2.91
C VAL A 62 15.27 3.38 -3.51
N LEU A 63 14.35 4.06 -2.83
CA LEU A 63 13.99 5.45 -3.08
C LEU A 63 14.75 6.36 -2.12
N GLU A 64 15.08 7.57 -2.55
CA GLU A 64 15.86 8.54 -1.77
C GLU A 64 15.15 9.88 -1.69
N ALA A 65 15.11 10.47 -0.49
CA ALA A 65 14.67 11.83 -0.22
C ALA A 65 15.71 12.55 0.63
N ARG A 66 15.89 13.84 0.39
CA ARG A 66 16.92 14.67 1.03
C ARG A 66 16.42 15.46 2.24
N ASP A 67 15.13 15.47 2.49
CA ASP A 67 14.51 16.12 3.65
C ASP A 67 13.15 15.47 3.96
N GLY A 68 12.58 15.78 5.14
CA GLY A 68 11.32 15.23 5.59
C GLY A 68 10.13 15.58 4.70
N GLY A 69 10.13 16.76 4.05
CA GLY A 69 9.05 17.19 3.15
C GLY A 69 9.02 16.40 1.84
N GLU A 70 10.19 16.21 1.22
CA GLU A 70 10.33 15.35 0.05
C GLU A 70 9.99 13.90 0.40
N GLY A 71 10.48 13.41 1.56
CA GLY A 71 10.21 12.06 2.07
C GLY A 71 8.73 11.80 2.27
N LEU A 72 8.01 12.72 2.91
CA LEU A 72 6.56 12.60 3.10
C LEU A 72 5.81 12.55 1.75
N SER A 73 6.19 13.42 0.81
CA SER A 73 5.59 13.45 -0.53
C SER A 73 5.84 12.15 -1.30
N MET A 74 7.04 11.59 -1.19
CA MET A 74 7.40 10.32 -1.82
C MET A 74 6.69 9.14 -1.16
N ALA A 75 6.59 9.12 0.18
CA ALA A 75 5.89 8.08 0.91
C ALA A 75 4.41 7.99 0.52
N VAL A 76 3.74 9.13 0.37
CA VAL A 76 2.33 9.17 -0.09
C VAL A 76 2.16 8.63 -1.51
N ARG A 77 3.12 8.93 -2.41
CA ARG A 77 3.05 8.49 -3.81
C ARG A 77 3.48 7.04 -4.01
N ALA A 78 4.61 6.68 -3.43
CA ALA A 78 5.23 5.37 -3.65
C ALA A 78 4.72 4.30 -2.67
N VAL A 79 4.22 4.69 -1.49
CA VAL A 79 3.78 3.78 -0.40
C VAL A 79 4.82 2.66 -0.19
N PRO A 80 6.06 2.96 0.23
CA PRO A 80 7.12 1.96 0.39
C PRO A 80 6.79 0.93 1.48
N ASP A 81 7.45 -0.20 1.44
CA ASP A 81 7.29 -1.27 2.44
C ASP A 81 7.92 -0.91 3.78
N ALA A 82 8.95 -0.03 3.77
CA ALA A 82 9.53 0.56 4.97
C ALA A 82 10.17 1.93 4.67
N ILE A 83 10.33 2.73 5.71
CA ILE A 83 11.02 4.02 5.66
C ILE A 83 12.18 4.00 6.64
N ILE A 84 13.36 4.44 6.20
CA ILE A 84 14.53 4.75 7.04
C ILE A 84 14.67 6.26 7.04
N CYS A 85 14.58 6.88 8.21
CA CYS A 85 14.56 8.34 8.34
C CYS A 85 15.61 8.81 9.35
N ASP A 86 16.45 9.77 8.95
CA ASP A 86 17.32 10.45 9.89
C ASP A 86 16.50 11.35 10.82
N VAL A 87 16.92 11.44 12.09
CA VAL A 87 16.28 12.30 13.08
C VAL A 87 16.62 13.76 12.81
N MET A 88 17.88 14.06 12.50
CA MET A 88 18.42 15.42 12.44
C MET A 88 18.48 15.92 11.00
N MET A 89 17.41 16.52 10.51
CA MET A 89 17.37 17.10 9.17
C MET A 89 16.89 18.55 9.20
N PRO A 90 17.35 19.40 8.25
CA PRO A 90 16.85 20.76 8.10
C PRO A 90 15.39 20.76 7.57
N VAL A 91 14.69 21.88 7.72
CA VAL A 91 13.35 22.17 7.24
C VAL A 91 12.26 21.38 7.99
N MET A 92 12.31 20.05 7.93
CA MET A 92 11.46 19.14 8.68
C MET A 92 12.32 18.03 9.26
N ASP A 93 12.41 17.98 10.58
CA ASP A 93 13.13 16.92 11.28
C ASP A 93 12.43 15.56 11.13
N GLY A 94 13.17 14.48 11.41
CA GLY A 94 12.65 13.13 11.26
C GLY A 94 11.51 12.79 12.20
N MET A 95 11.46 13.42 13.37
CA MET A 95 10.40 13.19 14.35
C MET A 95 9.08 13.76 13.88
N GLU A 96 9.10 14.98 13.34
CA GLU A 96 7.91 15.60 12.73
C GLU A 96 7.48 14.86 11.45
N CYS A 97 8.47 14.43 10.63
CA CYS A 97 8.20 13.59 9.48
C CYS A 97 7.51 12.29 9.89
N CYS A 98 8.01 11.59 10.90
CA CYS A 98 7.42 10.36 11.43
C CYS A 98 6.00 10.58 11.94
N ARG A 99 5.76 11.62 12.76
CA ARG A 99 4.41 11.96 13.24
C ARG A 99 3.43 12.17 12.09
N ARG A 100 3.82 12.91 11.05
CA ARG A 100 2.97 13.14 9.86
C ARG A 100 2.73 11.87 9.05
N LEU A 101 3.74 11.02 8.90
CA LEU A 101 3.60 9.70 8.26
C LEU A 101 2.59 8.84 9.01
N LYS A 102 2.72 8.77 10.33
CA LYS A 102 1.82 7.96 11.19
C LYS A 102 0.41 8.53 11.32
N ALA A 103 0.25 9.85 11.18
CA ALA A 103 -1.07 10.51 11.12
C ALA A 103 -1.73 10.46 9.74
N GLY A 104 -1.01 10.07 8.70
CA GLY A 104 -1.54 10.03 7.34
C GLY A 104 -2.28 8.73 7.02
N VAL A 105 -3.55 8.79 6.58
CA VAL A 105 -4.35 7.60 6.21
C VAL A 105 -3.60 6.68 5.23
N ASN A 106 -2.84 7.26 4.30
CA ASN A 106 -2.13 6.50 3.27
C ASN A 106 -0.76 5.98 3.70
N THR A 107 -0.25 6.40 4.85
CA THR A 107 1.13 6.15 5.28
C THR A 107 1.24 5.61 6.70
N SER A 108 0.18 5.68 7.51
CA SER A 108 0.14 5.20 8.91
C SER A 108 0.66 3.78 9.07
N HIS A 109 0.33 2.94 8.12
CA HIS A 109 0.72 1.54 8.09
C HIS A 109 2.20 1.32 7.74
N ILE A 110 2.95 2.28 7.19
CA ILE A 110 4.34 2.09 6.78
C ILE A 110 5.24 2.08 8.01
N PRO A 111 6.07 1.04 8.24
CA PRO A 111 7.01 1.03 9.33
C PRO A 111 8.12 2.07 9.10
N VAL A 112 8.43 2.81 10.16
CA VAL A 112 9.46 3.84 10.16
C VAL A 112 10.59 3.45 11.11
N MET A 113 11.80 3.33 10.57
CA MET A 113 13.03 3.14 11.31
C MET A 113 13.77 4.47 11.39
N MET A 114 14.06 4.95 12.60
CA MET A 114 14.79 6.19 12.81
C MET A 114 16.29 5.92 12.92
N LEU A 115 17.09 6.72 12.21
CA LEU A 115 18.54 6.79 12.40
C LEU A 115 18.86 7.98 13.31
N THR A 116 19.60 7.78 14.37
CA THR A 116 19.92 8.83 15.35
C THR A 116 21.42 8.91 15.64
N ALA A 117 21.94 10.11 15.79
CA ALA A 117 23.31 10.31 16.27
C ALA A 117 23.46 10.11 17.79
N TYR A 118 22.35 10.01 18.53
CA TYR A 118 22.36 9.95 19.98
C TYR A 118 21.90 8.59 20.50
N ALA A 119 22.69 8.02 21.40
CA ALA A 119 22.35 6.79 22.13
C ALA A 119 21.54 7.07 23.41
N ALA A 120 21.22 8.34 23.71
CA ALA A 120 20.55 8.74 24.95
C ALA A 120 19.08 8.24 24.98
N ASP A 121 18.69 7.69 26.13
CA ASP A 121 17.39 7.06 26.32
C ASP A 121 16.21 8.06 26.24
N ASP A 122 16.45 9.35 26.58
CA ASP A 122 15.41 10.39 26.54
C ASP A 122 14.88 10.65 25.12
N GLN A 123 15.77 10.63 24.10
CA GLN A 123 15.33 10.83 22.70
C GLN A 123 14.67 9.58 22.09
N LYS A 124 14.97 8.41 22.62
CA LYS A 124 14.22 7.21 22.23
C LYS A 124 12.77 7.28 22.72
N ILE A 125 12.53 7.85 23.90
CA ILE A 125 11.19 8.04 24.46
C ILE A 125 10.39 8.99 23.57
N GLU A 126 10.91 10.17 23.23
CA GLU A 126 10.27 11.11 22.32
C GLU A 126 9.97 10.49 20.94
N GLY A 127 10.85 9.63 20.49
CA GLY A 127 10.69 8.95 19.22
C GLY A 127 9.63 7.86 19.22
N TYR A 128 9.52 7.10 20.28
CA TYR A 128 8.39 6.16 20.45
C TYR A 128 7.06 6.92 20.56
N GLU A 129 7.05 8.10 21.18
CA GLU A 129 5.88 8.99 21.18
C GLU A 129 5.55 9.54 19.78
N ALA A 130 6.55 9.69 18.89
CA ALA A 130 6.34 10.03 17.48
C ALA A 130 5.80 8.85 16.64
N GLY A 131 5.72 7.64 17.21
CA GLY A 131 5.20 6.45 16.59
C GLY A 131 6.19 5.69 15.70
N ALA A 132 7.50 5.91 15.85
CA ALA A 132 8.50 5.14 15.11
C ALA A 132 8.55 3.69 15.61
N ASP A 133 8.72 2.75 14.66
CA ASP A 133 8.68 1.31 14.92
C ASP A 133 10.06 0.76 15.32
N SER A 134 11.14 1.45 14.99
CA SER A 134 12.52 1.04 15.34
C SER A 134 13.49 2.22 15.38
N TYR A 135 14.60 2.05 16.13
CA TYR A 135 15.68 3.02 16.25
C TYR A 135 17.03 2.36 16.05
N ILE A 136 17.93 3.01 15.30
CA ILE A 136 19.32 2.62 15.16
C ILE A 136 20.19 3.84 15.42
N SER A 137 21.15 3.72 16.35
CA SER A 137 22.14 4.77 16.60
C SER A 137 23.27 4.72 15.56
N LYS A 138 23.66 5.87 15.05
CA LYS A 138 24.87 6.05 14.23
C LYS A 138 26.12 6.09 15.17
N PRO A 139 27.24 5.41 14.84
CA PRO A 139 27.45 4.55 13.68
C PRO A 139 26.81 3.16 13.84
N PHE A 140 26.37 2.56 12.74
CA PHE A 140 25.75 1.22 12.71
C PHE A 140 26.43 0.31 11.71
N SER A 141 26.31 -1.01 11.93
CA SER A 141 26.78 -2.00 10.97
C SER A 141 25.70 -2.32 9.92
N SER A 142 26.13 -2.76 8.75
CA SER A 142 25.24 -3.20 7.67
C SER A 142 24.34 -4.35 8.11
N GLU A 143 24.90 -5.30 8.87
CA GLU A 143 24.17 -6.46 9.37
C GLU A 143 23.04 -6.07 10.32
N LEU A 144 23.31 -5.09 11.22
CA LEU A 144 22.30 -4.61 12.16
C LEU A 144 21.17 -3.88 11.43
N LEU A 145 21.51 -3.05 10.43
CA LEU A 145 20.52 -2.32 9.64
C LEU A 145 19.61 -3.30 8.89
N LEU A 146 20.18 -4.26 8.18
CA LEU A 146 19.44 -5.27 7.42
C LEU A 146 18.56 -6.13 8.35
N ALA A 147 19.13 -6.66 9.43
CA ALA A 147 18.39 -7.51 10.35
C ALA A 147 17.17 -6.80 10.97
N ARG A 148 17.31 -5.52 11.32
CA ARG A 148 16.21 -4.74 11.86
C ARG A 148 15.16 -4.40 10.81
N LEU A 149 15.59 -4.05 9.59
CA LEU A 149 14.68 -3.77 8.49
C LEU A 149 13.87 -5.01 8.10
N ASP A 150 14.53 -6.16 7.98
CA ASP A 150 13.90 -7.43 7.67
C ASP A 150 12.85 -7.78 8.74
N ASN A 151 13.20 -7.65 10.02
CA ASN A 151 12.26 -7.89 11.13
C ASN A 151 11.04 -6.96 11.08
N LEU A 152 11.20 -5.69 10.67
CA LEU A 152 10.09 -4.75 10.52
C LEU A 152 9.16 -5.15 9.37
N ILE A 153 9.72 -5.55 8.23
CA ILE A 153 8.95 -5.96 7.06
C ILE A 153 8.27 -7.32 7.31
N GLU A 154 8.99 -8.29 7.89
CA GLU A 154 8.47 -9.62 8.21
C GLU A 154 7.43 -9.58 9.35
N GLY A 155 7.62 -8.72 10.36
CA GLY A 155 6.65 -8.54 11.44
C GLY A 155 5.26 -8.17 10.92
N ARG A 156 5.20 -7.43 9.82
CA ARG A 156 3.97 -7.14 9.08
C ARG A 156 3.35 -8.36 8.43
N SER A 157 4.15 -9.23 7.84
CA SER A 157 3.64 -10.46 7.22
C SER A 157 2.95 -11.37 8.23
N ARG A 158 3.38 -11.33 9.50
CA ARG A 158 2.69 -12.04 10.60
C ARG A 158 1.35 -11.39 10.96
N LEU A 159 1.27 -10.06 10.97
CA LEU A 159 0.00 -9.34 11.16
C LEU A 159 -0.99 -9.66 10.03
N GLN A 160 -0.52 -9.78 8.79
CA GLN A 160 -1.33 -10.17 7.63
C GLN A 160 -1.99 -11.55 7.82
N SER A 161 -1.30 -12.53 8.42
CA SER A 161 -1.86 -13.86 8.67
C SER A 161 -3.01 -13.83 9.70
N ILE A 162 -2.97 -12.90 10.64
CA ILE A 162 -4.03 -12.72 11.66
C ILE A 162 -5.28 -12.10 11.05
N PHE A 163 -5.15 -11.19 10.07
CA PHE A 163 -6.29 -10.59 9.36
C PHE A 163 -6.94 -11.52 8.32
N GLY A 164 -6.18 -12.50 7.80
CA GLY A 164 -6.65 -13.42 6.75
C GLY A 164 -7.69 -14.43 7.22
N ASP A 165 -7.60 -14.92 8.45
CA ASP A 165 -8.33 -16.16 8.82
C ASP A 165 -9.45 -16.03 9.85
N SER A 166 -9.79 -14.93 10.36
CA SER A 166 -10.84 -14.72 11.37
C SER A 166 -10.35 -13.85 12.54
N LEU A 167 -11.01 -12.74 12.73
CA LEU A 167 -10.94 -11.93 13.94
C LEU A 167 -10.92 -12.77 15.23
N PRO A 168 -9.97 -12.54 16.14
CA PRO A 168 -9.90 -11.29 16.86
C PRO A 168 -8.50 -10.68 16.85
N LEU A 169 -8.44 -9.41 16.54
CA LEU A 169 -7.30 -8.54 16.72
C LEU A 169 -6.68 -8.71 18.11
N ALA A 170 -5.41 -9.11 18.18
CA ALA A 170 -4.58 -8.74 19.30
C ALA A 170 -4.53 -7.21 19.31
N LYS A 171 -5.12 -6.58 20.33
CA LYS A 171 -5.47 -5.15 20.34
C LYS A 171 -4.29 -4.18 20.40
N GLU A 172 -3.05 -4.66 20.44
CA GLU A 172 -1.90 -3.86 20.86
C GLU A 172 -0.96 -3.41 19.75
N ASP A 173 -1.06 -3.98 18.52
CA ASP A 173 -0.05 -3.73 17.48
C ASP A 173 -0.54 -2.94 16.24
N ILE A 174 -1.79 -2.47 16.21
CA ILE A 174 -2.37 -1.84 15.04
C ILE A 174 -2.90 -0.45 15.39
N SER A 175 -2.52 0.56 14.59
CA SER A 175 -3.03 1.91 14.77
C SER A 175 -4.55 1.96 14.61
N ASP A 176 -5.21 2.85 15.34
CA ASP A 176 -6.66 3.06 15.22
C ASP A 176 -7.05 3.38 13.77
N MET A 177 -6.23 4.17 13.05
CA MET A 177 -6.46 4.51 11.65
C MET A 177 -6.42 3.30 10.72
N ASP A 178 -5.54 2.34 10.97
CA ASP A 178 -5.46 1.13 10.15
C ASP A 178 -6.61 0.18 10.47
N ARG A 179 -7.04 0.16 11.71
CA ARG A 179 -8.26 -0.57 12.14
C ARG A 179 -9.50 0.01 11.47
N ASP A 180 -9.65 1.33 11.49
CA ASP A 180 -10.76 2.04 10.83
C ASP A 180 -10.74 1.82 9.33
N PHE A 181 -9.55 1.83 8.71
CA PHE A 181 -9.43 1.53 7.29
C PHE A 181 -9.91 0.12 6.95
N VAL A 182 -9.48 -0.91 7.69
CA VAL A 182 -9.91 -2.29 7.45
C VAL A 182 -11.41 -2.46 7.74
N GLY A 183 -11.92 -1.79 8.78
CA GLY A 183 -13.34 -1.75 9.09
C GLY A 183 -14.15 -1.17 7.93
N ARG A 184 -13.76 0.01 7.44
CA ARG A 184 -14.41 0.68 6.31
C ARG A 184 -14.30 -0.12 5.01
N LEU A 185 -13.12 -0.73 4.75
CA LEU A 185 -12.92 -1.61 3.59
C LEU A 185 -13.93 -2.77 3.59
N ARG A 186 -14.12 -3.39 4.76
CA ARG A 186 -15.08 -4.48 4.95
C ARG A 186 -16.51 -4.03 4.74
N GLU A 187 -16.93 -2.93 5.37
CA GLU A 187 -18.27 -2.35 5.21
C GLU A 187 -18.61 -2.08 3.74
N VAL A 188 -17.73 -1.38 3.03
CA VAL A 188 -17.94 -1.06 1.61
C VAL A 188 -18.06 -2.33 0.75
N ILE A 189 -17.28 -3.37 1.03
CA ILE A 189 -17.38 -4.64 0.30
C ILE A 189 -18.66 -5.38 0.65
N GLU A 190 -19.06 -5.42 1.93
CA GLU A 190 -20.29 -6.07 2.37
C GLU A 190 -21.54 -5.41 1.79
N GLU A 191 -21.57 -4.08 1.72
CA GLU A 191 -22.66 -3.30 1.09
C GLU A 191 -22.82 -3.57 -0.41
N ASN A 192 -21.77 -4.03 -1.10
CA ASN A 192 -21.76 -4.22 -2.54
C ASN A 192 -21.42 -5.67 -2.93
N ILE A 193 -21.63 -6.62 -2.01
CA ILE A 193 -21.14 -7.99 -2.19
C ILE A 193 -21.88 -8.75 -3.27
N ASP A 194 -23.16 -8.43 -3.51
CA ASP A 194 -24.05 -9.02 -4.52
C ASP A 194 -23.94 -8.33 -5.89
N ASP A 195 -23.33 -7.17 -5.95
CA ASP A 195 -23.12 -6.45 -7.21
C ASP A 195 -22.00 -7.09 -8.03
N THR A 196 -22.38 -7.73 -9.14
CA THR A 196 -21.43 -8.36 -10.09
C THR A 196 -20.53 -7.36 -10.81
N SER A 197 -20.92 -6.08 -10.85
CA SER A 197 -20.16 -4.98 -11.47
C SER A 197 -19.20 -4.30 -10.50
N PHE A 198 -19.27 -4.62 -9.19
CA PHE A 198 -18.41 -4.02 -8.18
C PHE A 198 -16.95 -4.38 -8.40
N SER A 199 -16.16 -3.38 -8.74
CA SER A 199 -14.75 -3.49 -9.14
C SER A 199 -13.82 -2.84 -8.13
N VAL A 200 -12.50 -3.07 -8.30
CA VAL A 200 -11.45 -2.40 -7.51
C VAL A 200 -11.47 -0.88 -7.73
N GLU A 201 -11.81 -0.45 -8.92
CA GLU A 201 -11.96 0.97 -9.26
C GLU A 201 -13.07 1.61 -8.42
N THR A 202 -14.25 1.00 -8.40
CA THR A 202 -15.40 1.45 -7.59
C THR A 202 -15.09 1.42 -6.10
N LEU A 203 -14.37 0.39 -5.63
CA LEU A 203 -13.90 0.31 -4.25
C LEU A 203 -12.95 1.46 -3.94
N GLY A 204 -12.01 1.77 -4.83
CA GLY A 204 -11.09 2.90 -4.67
C GLY A 204 -11.80 4.25 -4.55
N GLU A 205 -12.80 4.50 -5.41
CA GLU A 205 -13.63 5.69 -5.37
C GLU A 205 -14.38 5.83 -4.02
N LYS A 206 -15.03 4.75 -3.56
CA LYS A 206 -15.75 4.72 -2.26
C LYS A 206 -14.82 4.87 -1.06
N MET A 207 -13.57 4.44 -1.17
CA MET A 207 -12.53 4.60 -0.15
C MET A 207 -11.75 5.92 -0.28
N CYS A 208 -12.03 6.74 -1.31
CA CYS A 208 -11.30 7.98 -1.63
C CYS A 208 -9.78 7.74 -1.81
N LEU A 209 -9.41 6.62 -2.43
CA LEU A 209 -8.02 6.22 -2.66
C LEU A 209 -7.75 5.97 -4.15
N SER A 210 -6.54 6.30 -4.60
CA SER A 210 -6.08 5.85 -5.90
C SER A 210 -5.94 4.31 -5.91
N ARG A 211 -6.01 3.71 -7.10
CA ARG A 211 -5.86 2.25 -7.26
C ARG A 211 -4.56 1.71 -6.63
N VAL A 212 -3.46 2.46 -6.80
CA VAL A 212 -2.15 2.08 -6.23
C VAL A 212 -2.16 2.13 -4.71
N GLN A 213 -2.69 3.21 -4.13
CA GLN A 213 -2.80 3.37 -2.67
C GLN A 213 -3.70 2.28 -2.06
N LEU A 214 -4.87 2.04 -2.67
CA LEU A 214 -5.78 0.98 -2.25
C LEU A 214 -5.08 -0.38 -2.28
N TYR A 215 -4.41 -0.70 -3.41
CA TYR A 215 -3.71 -1.98 -3.56
C TYR A 215 -2.65 -2.17 -2.47
N ARG A 216 -1.73 -1.21 -2.33
CA ARG A 216 -0.60 -1.31 -1.40
C ARG A 216 -1.07 -1.34 0.05
N LYS A 217 -2.00 -0.46 0.44
CA LYS A 217 -2.52 -0.43 1.81
C LYS A 217 -3.32 -1.69 2.14
N THR A 218 -4.20 -2.15 1.25
CA THR A 218 -4.96 -3.40 1.46
C THR A 218 -4.01 -4.59 1.57
N LYS A 219 -3.05 -4.71 0.64
CA LYS A 219 -2.05 -5.80 0.65
C LYS A 219 -1.19 -5.76 1.91
N ALA A 220 -0.73 -4.57 2.32
CA ALA A 220 0.08 -4.38 3.51
C ALA A 220 -0.66 -4.75 4.80
N LEU A 221 -1.95 -4.43 4.94
CA LEU A 221 -2.71 -4.67 6.15
C LEU A 221 -3.37 -6.05 6.20
N THR A 222 -3.76 -6.61 5.06
CA THR A 222 -4.57 -7.84 5.01
C THR A 222 -3.86 -9.04 4.40
N GLY A 223 -2.72 -8.84 3.75
CA GLY A 223 -2.03 -9.86 2.96
C GLY A 223 -2.66 -10.12 1.59
N TYR A 224 -3.86 -9.62 1.33
CA TYR A 224 -4.60 -9.82 0.08
C TYR A 224 -4.56 -8.56 -0.79
N SER A 225 -4.50 -8.75 -2.10
CA SER A 225 -4.85 -7.66 -3.03
C SER A 225 -6.35 -7.33 -2.89
N PRO A 226 -6.79 -6.12 -3.31
CA PRO A 226 -8.20 -5.75 -3.25
C PRO A 226 -9.14 -6.76 -3.96
N ASN A 227 -8.73 -7.27 -5.12
CA ASN A 227 -9.47 -8.30 -5.85
C ASN A 227 -9.60 -9.61 -5.06
N GLU A 228 -8.49 -10.07 -4.47
CA GLU A 228 -8.49 -11.27 -3.63
C GLU A 228 -9.35 -11.07 -2.39
N TYR A 229 -9.32 -9.87 -1.79
CA TYR A 229 -10.09 -9.57 -0.60
C TYR A 229 -11.61 -9.57 -0.89
N ILE A 230 -12.06 -8.91 -1.99
CA ILE A 230 -13.45 -8.95 -2.46
C ILE A 230 -13.88 -10.40 -2.70
N ARG A 231 -13.07 -11.17 -3.43
CA ARG A 231 -13.35 -12.57 -3.71
C ARG A 231 -13.48 -13.41 -2.44
N THR A 232 -12.56 -13.27 -1.52
CA THR A 232 -12.56 -13.99 -0.23
C THR A 232 -13.81 -13.65 0.58
N ALA A 233 -14.21 -12.38 0.62
CA ALA A 233 -15.45 -11.95 1.29
C ALA A 233 -16.68 -12.61 0.67
N ARG A 234 -16.77 -12.63 -0.67
CA ARG A 234 -17.85 -13.31 -1.41
C ARG A 234 -17.92 -14.81 -1.12
N LEU A 235 -16.75 -15.48 -1.12
CA LEU A 235 -16.67 -16.92 -0.83
C LEU A 235 -17.05 -17.24 0.63
N LYS A 236 -16.64 -16.42 1.59
CA LYS A 236 -17.05 -16.57 3.01
C LYS A 236 -18.57 -16.45 3.16
N LYS A 237 -19.20 -15.45 2.51
CA LYS A 237 -20.66 -15.29 2.52
C LYS A 237 -21.36 -16.47 1.82
N ALA A 238 -20.81 -16.92 0.70
CA ALA A 238 -21.35 -18.10 0.00
C ALA A 238 -21.29 -19.36 0.86
N SER A 239 -20.18 -19.62 1.54
CA SER A 239 -20.03 -20.75 2.46
C SER A 239 -21.06 -20.70 3.59
N TYR A 240 -21.30 -19.51 4.15
CA TYR A 240 -22.35 -19.33 5.15
C TYR A 240 -23.76 -19.64 4.59
N LEU A 241 -24.08 -19.13 3.40
CA LEU A 241 -25.39 -19.38 2.76
C LEU A 241 -25.58 -20.85 2.40
N LEU A 242 -24.54 -21.53 1.90
CA LEU A 242 -24.58 -22.98 1.63
C LEU A 242 -24.88 -23.81 2.88
N ALA A 243 -24.42 -23.36 4.04
CA ALA A 243 -24.62 -24.06 5.31
C ALA A 243 -25.97 -23.73 5.98
N THR A 244 -26.61 -22.61 5.63
CA THR A 244 -27.77 -22.07 6.37
C THR A 244 -29.05 -21.94 5.54
N THR A 245 -28.97 -22.16 4.22
CA THR A 245 -30.16 -22.05 3.32
C THR A 245 -30.29 -23.27 2.42
N ASP A 246 -31.49 -23.47 1.88
CA ASP A 246 -31.77 -24.52 0.88
C ASP A 246 -31.58 -24.03 -0.56
N SER A 247 -30.93 -22.86 -0.74
CA SER A 247 -30.69 -22.28 -2.08
C SER A 247 -29.72 -23.12 -2.88
N THR A 248 -29.92 -23.18 -4.17
CA THR A 248 -29.00 -23.87 -5.07
C THR A 248 -27.67 -23.18 -5.18
N VAL A 249 -26.61 -23.92 -5.52
CA VAL A 249 -25.26 -23.38 -5.74
C VAL A 249 -25.27 -22.22 -6.76
N SER A 250 -26.10 -22.31 -7.78
CA SER A 250 -26.25 -21.26 -8.80
C SER A 250 -26.88 -19.99 -8.24
N GLU A 251 -27.93 -20.10 -7.45
CA GLU A 251 -28.57 -18.96 -6.79
C GLU A 251 -27.60 -18.26 -5.82
N ILE A 252 -26.87 -19.05 -5.02
CA ILE A 252 -25.88 -18.53 -4.10
C ILE A 252 -24.75 -17.81 -4.85
N ALA A 253 -24.24 -18.39 -5.94
CA ALA A 253 -23.19 -17.74 -6.74
C ALA A 253 -23.61 -16.33 -7.19
N TYR A 254 -24.83 -16.19 -7.71
CA TYR A 254 -25.34 -14.87 -8.13
C TYR A 254 -25.60 -13.94 -6.93
N SER A 255 -26.16 -14.44 -5.83
CA SER A 255 -26.47 -13.64 -4.65
C SER A 255 -25.24 -13.07 -3.94
N VAL A 256 -24.05 -13.64 -4.18
CA VAL A 256 -22.79 -13.14 -3.68
C VAL A 256 -21.93 -12.46 -4.74
N GLY A 257 -22.53 -12.07 -5.88
CA GLY A 257 -21.90 -11.22 -6.89
C GLY A 257 -20.94 -11.92 -7.86
N PHE A 258 -21.04 -13.25 -8.05
CA PHE A 258 -20.32 -13.92 -9.14
C PHE A 258 -21.12 -13.82 -10.44
N SER A 259 -20.42 -13.50 -11.53
CA SER A 259 -21.03 -13.37 -12.86
C SER A 259 -21.47 -14.71 -13.47
N SER A 260 -20.94 -15.84 -12.99
CA SER A 260 -21.35 -17.16 -13.41
C SER A 260 -21.08 -18.25 -12.35
N PRO A 261 -21.97 -19.24 -12.21
CA PRO A 261 -21.74 -20.40 -11.34
C PRO A 261 -20.48 -21.21 -11.71
N SER A 262 -20.16 -21.28 -13.00
CA SER A 262 -18.94 -21.99 -13.46
C SER A 262 -17.66 -21.32 -13.00
N TYR A 263 -17.64 -19.99 -12.89
CA TYR A 263 -16.51 -19.27 -12.33
C TYR A 263 -16.46 -19.43 -10.81
N PHE A 264 -17.61 -19.39 -10.14
CA PHE A 264 -17.73 -19.64 -8.71
C PHE A 264 -17.21 -21.04 -8.31
N ALA A 265 -17.58 -22.09 -9.07
CA ALA A 265 -17.20 -23.47 -8.78
C ALA A 265 -15.69 -23.77 -8.94
N LYS A 266 -14.91 -22.84 -9.46
CA LYS A 266 -13.43 -22.99 -9.54
C LYS A 266 -12.73 -22.71 -8.22
N TRP A 267 -13.43 -22.14 -7.26
CA TRP A 267 -12.93 -21.67 -5.96
C TRP A 267 -13.58 -22.41 -4.81
#